data_c2a833ab50de66dd58f3e5cd1cabf4da
#
_entry.id   c2a833ab50de66dd58f3e5cd1cabf4da
#
_cell.length_a   1.000
_cell.length_b   1.000
_cell.length_c   1.000
_cell.angle_alpha   90.00
_cell.angle_beta   90.00
_cell.angle_gamma   90.00
#
_symmetry.space_group_name_H-M   'P 1'
#
loop_
_entity.id
_entity.type
_entity.pdbx_description
1 polymer ?
#
loop_
_entity_poly.entity_id
_entity_poly.type
_entity_poly.pdbx_seq_one_letter_code
_entity_poly.pdbx_strand_id
1 'polypeptide(L)'
;LDAEQVGRCIEEVGVGFMFAPNHHPAMRHAIGPRREMGVRTLFNILGPLTNPASAPNQLLGVYHADLLELMVEVLRQLGSRHVLVAHAEDGLDEISLAAPTRIAELKDGEIHRYTLTPEDVGIERQSLAPLKVKTAEDSLRLVEKALSGEGPAADIVALNAGAALYAADVADSLKEGVLMAQDAQGTRLALEKMKVSENITVIC
;
A
#
# COMPACT_ATOMS: atom_id res chain seq x y z
N LEU A 1 -0.08 -9.08 16.82
CA LEU A 1 1.33 -9.50 16.82
C LEU A 1 2.20 -8.37 17.38
N ASP A 2 3.24 -8.71 18.12
CA ASP A 2 4.31 -7.80 18.51
C ASP A 2 5.39 -7.70 17.40
N ALA A 3 6.43 -6.90 17.63
CA ALA A 3 7.46 -6.66 16.62
C ALA A 3 8.27 -7.93 16.27
N GLU A 4 8.55 -8.79 17.26
CA GLU A 4 9.29 -10.05 17.07
C GLU A 4 8.47 -11.05 16.24
N GLN A 5 7.19 -11.19 16.58
CA GLN A 5 6.26 -12.04 15.83
C GLN A 5 6.07 -11.57 14.38
N VAL A 6 5.97 -10.25 14.16
CA VAL A 6 5.90 -9.70 12.78
C VAL A 6 7.21 -9.96 12.03
N GLY A 7 8.37 -9.80 12.68
CA GLY A 7 9.66 -10.15 12.08
C GLY A 7 9.71 -11.60 11.61
N ARG A 8 9.30 -12.53 12.47
CA ARG A 8 9.18 -13.95 12.10
C ARG A 8 8.22 -14.19 10.93
N CYS A 9 7.05 -13.52 10.91
CA CYS A 9 6.13 -13.62 9.77
C CYS A 9 6.80 -13.18 8.46
N ILE A 10 7.58 -12.10 8.48
CA ILE A 10 8.31 -11.64 7.29
C ILE A 10 9.36 -12.68 6.86
N GLU A 11 10.11 -13.25 7.80
CA GLU A 11 11.15 -14.24 7.51
C GLU A 11 10.58 -15.59 7.02
N GLU A 12 9.53 -16.11 7.67
CA GLU A 12 8.99 -17.44 7.42
C GLU A 12 7.95 -17.45 6.29
N VAL A 13 7.14 -16.39 6.18
CA VAL A 13 6.03 -16.30 5.20
C VAL A 13 6.35 -15.35 4.06
N GLY A 14 7.21 -14.33 4.30
CA GLY A 14 7.54 -13.30 3.33
C GLY A 14 6.62 -12.07 3.40
N VAL A 15 5.68 -12.04 4.36
CA VAL A 15 4.80 -10.89 4.58
C VAL A 15 4.50 -10.73 6.06
N GLY A 16 4.40 -9.48 6.55
CA GLY A 16 4.04 -9.15 7.91
C GLY A 16 3.11 -7.96 7.97
N PHE A 17 2.06 -8.03 8.79
CA PHE A 17 1.14 -6.93 9.02
C PHE A 17 1.47 -6.21 10.33
N MET A 18 1.89 -4.96 10.22
CA MET A 18 2.18 -4.10 11.37
C MET A 18 0.98 -3.26 11.75
N PHE A 19 0.18 -3.72 12.71
CA PHE A 19 -0.95 -2.94 13.21
C PHE A 19 -0.44 -1.72 13.99
N ALA A 20 -0.62 -0.54 13.43
CA ALA A 20 -0.03 0.71 13.90
C ALA A 20 -0.16 0.97 15.43
N PRO A 21 -1.31 0.70 16.10
CA PRO A 21 -1.42 0.87 17.55
C PRO A 21 -0.43 0.04 18.38
N ASN A 22 -0.02 -1.12 17.87
CA ASN A 22 0.93 -1.99 18.57
C ASN A 22 2.40 -1.58 18.33
N HIS A 23 2.67 -0.97 17.17
CA HIS A 23 4.03 -0.64 16.73
C HIS A 23 4.44 0.82 16.98
N HIS A 24 3.50 1.67 17.41
CA HIS A 24 3.74 3.06 17.80
C HIS A 24 3.23 3.33 19.23
N PRO A 25 3.91 2.82 20.26
CA PRO A 25 3.43 2.91 21.66
C PRO A 25 3.23 4.35 22.13
N ALA A 26 4.01 5.31 21.64
CA ALA A 26 3.83 6.74 21.93
C ALA A 26 2.48 7.29 21.42
N MET A 27 1.94 6.72 20.33
CA MET A 27 0.65 7.11 19.80
C MET A 27 -0.53 6.75 20.71
N ARG A 28 -0.36 5.82 21.65
CA ARG A 28 -1.41 5.43 22.61
C ARG A 28 -1.95 6.65 23.39
N HIS A 29 -1.09 7.58 23.72
CA HIS A 29 -1.47 8.82 24.42
C HIS A 29 -2.20 9.83 23.54
N ALA A 30 -2.08 9.74 22.22
CA ALA A 30 -2.73 10.63 21.25
C ALA A 30 -4.06 10.08 20.73
N ILE A 31 -4.39 8.80 20.93
CA ILE A 31 -5.60 8.16 20.37
C ILE A 31 -6.87 8.79 20.90
N GLY A 32 -6.96 9.05 22.24
CA GLY A 32 -8.13 9.68 22.86
C GLY A 32 -8.41 11.06 22.26
N PRO A 33 -7.50 12.02 22.40
CA PRO A 33 -7.65 13.36 21.81
C PRO A 33 -7.91 13.35 20.30
N ARG A 34 -7.27 12.47 19.52
CA ARG A 34 -7.54 12.35 18.07
C ARG A 34 -8.97 11.93 17.76
N ARG A 35 -9.51 10.96 18.54
CA ARG A 35 -10.89 10.50 18.37
C ARG A 35 -11.89 11.59 18.72
N GLU A 36 -11.63 12.36 19.77
CA GLU A 36 -12.48 13.47 20.20
C GLU A 36 -12.46 14.64 19.20
N MET A 37 -11.30 14.98 18.66
CA MET A 37 -11.18 16.04 17.65
C MET A 37 -11.84 15.69 16.32
N GLY A 38 -11.87 14.42 15.93
CA GLY A 38 -12.48 13.96 14.67
C GLY A 38 -11.87 14.54 13.39
N VAL A 39 -10.68 15.16 13.48
CA VAL A 39 -9.99 15.80 12.35
C VAL A 39 -8.69 15.08 11.99
N ARG A 40 -8.26 15.22 10.75
CA ARG A 40 -6.94 14.74 10.31
C ARG A 40 -5.85 15.60 10.96
N THR A 41 -4.82 14.98 11.47
CA THR A 41 -3.72 15.64 12.18
C THR A 41 -2.38 15.22 11.60
N LEU A 42 -1.29 15.83 12.03
CA LEU A 42 0.08 15.45 11.70
C LEU A 42 0.35 13.95 11.92
N PHE A 43 -0.29 13.34 12.90
CA PHE A 43 -0.16 11.90 13.16
C PHE A 43 -0.65 11.00 12.02
N ASN A 44 -1.44 11.49 11.09
CA ASN A 44 -1.86 10.74 9.92
C ASN A 44 -0.73 10.57 8.89
N ILE A 45 0.26 11.45 8.91
CA ILE A 45 1.39 11.44 7.98
C ILE A 45 2.69 10.93 8.64
N LEU A 46 2.76 10.87 9.97
CA LEU A 46 3.95 10.41 10.67
C LEU A 46 4.15 8.88 10.61
N GLY A 47 3.07 8.10 10.54
CA GLY A 47 3.15 6.63 10.53
C GLY A 47 4.08 6.09 9.45
N PRO A 48 3.90 6.43 8.18
CA PRO A 48 4.78 6.01 7.10
C PRO A 48 6.24 6.47 7.25
N LEU A 49 6.46 7.63 7.88
CA LEU A 49 7.80 8.21 8.09
C LEU A 49 8.55 7.55 9.26
N THR A 50 7.86 6.82 10.12
CA THR A 50 8.41 6.19 11.33
C THR A 50 8.21 4.67 11.31
N ASN A 51 8.24 4.07 10.12
CA ASN A 51 8.10 2.63 9.95
C ASN A 51 9.22 1.89 10.72
N PRO A 52 8.88 1.05 11.72
CA PRO A 52 9.89 0.35 12.52
C PRO A 52 10.72 -0.67 11.72
N ALA A 53 10.24 -1.10 10.55
CA ALA A 53 10.99 -1.97 9.65
C ALA A 53 12.09 -1.23 8.87
N SER A 54 12.14 0.11 8.95
CA SER A 54 13.13 0.95 8.22
C SER A 54 13.23 0.59 6.74
N ALA A 55 12.09 0.30 6.11
CA ALA A 55 12.04 -0.13 4.72
C ALA A 55 12.61 0.97 3.80
N PRO A 56 13.65 0.68 3.01
CA PRO A 56 14.27 1.67 2.14
C PRO A 56 13.43 1.99 0.90
N ASN A 57 12.50 1.11 0.57
CA ASN A 57 11.63 1.18 -0.60
C ASN A 57 10.17 1.19 -0.15
N GLN A 58 9.35 2.09 -0.70
CA GLN A 58 7.96 2.25 -0.26
C GLN A 58 7.03 2.67 -1.41
N LEU A 59 5.80 2.14 -1.40
CA LEU A 59 4.65 2.76 -2.03
C LEU A 59 3.81 3.39 -0.92
N LEU A 60 3.58 4.70 -1.00
CA LEU A 60 2.90 5.49 0.01
C LEU A 60 1.74 6.26 -0.60
N GLY A 61 0.52 6.02 -0.13
CA GLY A 61 -0.63 6.82 -0.48
C GLY A 61 -0.84 8.01 0.45
N VAL A 62 -1.23 9.14 -0.11
CA VAL A 62 -1.55 10.36 0.64
C VAL A 62 -2.93 10.88 0.28
N TYR A 63 -3.66 11.35 1.28
CA TYR A 63 -5.05 11.80 1.14
C TYR A 63 -5.21 13.21 0.53
N HIS A 64 -4.13 13.95 0.31
CA HIS A 64 -4.15 15.29 -0.28
C HIS A 64 -2.92 15.50 -1.16
N ALA A 65 -3.13 16.14 -2.30
CA ALA A 65 -2.07 16.36 -3.29
C ALA A 65 -0.89 17.19 -2.76
N ASP A 66 -1.14 18.15 -1.87
CA ASP A 66 -0.08 18.98 -1.28
C ASP A 66 0.90 18.18 -0.41
N LEU A 67 0.54 16.97 -0.01
CA LEU A 67 1.43 16.09 0.76
C LEU A 67 2.46 15.35 -0.11
N LEU A 68 2.27 15.27 -1.42
CA LEU A 68 3.18 14.55 -2.32
C LEU A 68 4.62 15.05 -2.16
N GLU A 69 4.82 16.36 -2.34
CA GLU A 69 6.14 16.99 -2.26
C GLU A 69 6.76 16.87 -0.86
N LEU A 70 5.94 17.15 0.16
CA LEU A 70 6.40 17.07 1.53
C LEU A 70 6.89 15.66 1.88
N MET A 71 6.09 14.64 1.55
CA MET A 71 6.38 13.26 1.93
C MET A 71 7.59 12.70 1.17
N VAL A 72 7.66 12.93 -0.14
CA VAL A 72 8.80 12.42 -0.93
C VAL A 72 10.11 13.08 -0.50
N GLU A 73 10.10 14.37 -0.20
CA GLU A 73 11.28 15.10 0.27
C GLU A 73 11.74 14.64 1.66
N VAL A 74 10.80 14.45 2.60
CA VAL A 74 11.12 13.92 3.93
C VAL A 74 11.69 12.51 3.84
N LEU A 75 11.10 11.62 3.02
CA LEU A 75 11.62 10.27 2.83
C LEU A 75 13.01 10.26 2.19
N ARG A 76 13.28 11.19 1.26
CA ARG A 76 14.63 11.40 0.73
C ARG A 76 15.64 11.77 1.83
N GLN A 77 15.27 12.70 2.71
CA GLN A 77 16.12 13.12 3.84
C GLN A 77 16.32 12.00 4.88
N LEU A 78 15.33 11.13 5.05
CA LEU A 78 15.43 9.94 5.90
C LEU A 78 16.27 8.81 5.28
N GLY A 79 16.74 8.96 4.05
CA GLY A 79 17.61 8.00 3.39
C GLY A 79 16.88 6.87 2.66
N SER A 80 15.60 7.05 2.36
CA SER A 80 14.87 6.12 1.49
C SER A 80 15.51 6.08 0.10
N ARG A 81 15.45 4.91 -0.54
CA ARG A 81 16.13 4.65 -1.82
C ARG A 81 15.18 4.82 -3.01
N HIS A 82 14.07 4.11 -3.00
CA HIS A 82 13.05 4.17 -4.05
C HIS A 82 11.66 4.27 -3.42
N VAL A 83 10.97 5.36 -3.68
CA VAL A 83 9.65 5.65 -3.08
C VAL A 83 8.71 6.19 -4.14
N LEU A 84 7.50 5.67 -4.17
CA LEU A 84 6.39 6.28 -4.89
C LEU A 84 5.40 6.85 -3.88
N VAL A 85 5.18 8.17 -3.90
CA VAL A 85 4.10 8.82 -3.16
C VAL A 85 2.96 9.09 -4.12
N ALA A 86 1.77 8.58 -3.83
CA ALA A 86 0.61 8.59 -4.73
C ALA A 86 -0.58 9.35 -4.14
N HIS A 87 -1.29 10.09 -4.99
CA HIS A 87 -2.58 10.70 -4.70
C HIS A 87 -3.47 10.70 -5.93
N ALA A 88 -4.60 10.02 -5.88
CA ALA A 88 -5.54 9.96 -6.98
C ALA A 88 -6.47 11.17 -7.01
N GLU A 89 -6.85 11.62 -8.22
CA GLU A 89 -7.70 12.80 -8.41
C GLU A 89 -9.15 12.61 -7.92
N ASP A 90 -9.59 11.36 -7.71
CA ASP A 90 -10.86 11.02 -7.06
C ASP A 90 -10.79 11.04 -5.52
N GLY A 91 -9.63 11.36 -4.96
CA GLY A 91 -9.39 11.47 -3.51
C GLY A 91 -8.94 10.18 -2.84
N LEU A 92 -8.71 9.11 -3.60
CA LEU A 92 -8.15 7.87 -3.06
C LEU A 92 -6.68 8.09 -2.69
N ASP A 93 -6.28 7.58 -1.52
CA ASP A 93 -4.90 7.54 -1.04
C ASP A 93 -4.16 6.28 -1.50
N GLU A 94 -4.41 5.88 -2.76
CA GLU A 94 -3.79 4.78 -3.50
C GLU A 94 -3.78 5.13 -5.00
N ILE A 95 -3.22 4.26 -5.84
CA ILE A 95 -3.35 4.39 -7.29
C ILE A 95 -4.74 3.92 -7.69
N SER A 96 -5.54 4.82 -8.28
CA SER A 96 -6.95 4.57 -8.58
C SER A 96 -7.17 3.87 -9.93
N LEU A 97 -8.21 3.03 -9.99
CA LEU A 97 -8.75 2.52 -11.24
C LEU A 97 -9.69 3.50 -11.95
N ALA A 98 -10.21 4.51 -11.24
CA ALA A 98 -11.27 5.37 -11.76
C ALA A 98 -10.75 6.73 -12.24
N ALA A 99 -9.59 7.16 -11.79
CA ALA A 99 -9.05 8.50 -12.03
C ALA A 99 -7.53 8.48 -12.25
N PRO A 100 -6.98 9.53 -12.87
CA PRO A 100 -5.54 9.75 -12.87
C PRO A 100 -4.99 9.86 -11.44
N THR A 101 -3.78 9.37 -11.23
CA THR A 101 -3.07 9.43 -9.96
C THR A 101 -1.79 10.23 -10.14
N ARG A 102 -1.60 11.26 -9.32
CA ARG A 102 -0.36 12.02 -9.28
C ARG A 102 0.67 11.24 -8.48
N ILE A 103 1.87 11.13 -9.03
CA ILE A 103 2.99 10.43 -8.41
C ILE A 103 4.15 11.41 -8.21
N ALA A 104 4.72 11.39 -7.01
CA ALA A 104 6.06 11.92 -6.74
C ALA A 104 6.97 10.72 -6.42
N GLU A 105 7.92 10.47 -7.29
CA GLU A 105 8.83 9.33 -7.20
C GLU A 105 10.23 9.79 -6.81
N LEU A 106 10.76 9.21 -5.73
CA LEU A 106 12.17 9.27 -5.39
C LEU A 106 12.85 8.03 -5.94
N LYS A 107 13.83 8.21 -6.80
CA LYS A 107 14.68 7.14 -7.32
C LYS A 107 16.08 7.67 -7.56
N ASP A 108 17.09 6.92 -7.12
CA ASP A 108 18.52 7.29 -7.28
C ASP A 108 18.87 8.69 -6.76
N GLY A 109 18.16 9.14 -5.70
CA GLY A 109 18.34 10.45 -5.07
C GLY A 109 17.62 11.61 -5.78
N GLU A 110 17.01 11.38 -6.94
CA GLU A 110 16.26 12.36 -7.72
C GLU A 110 14.75 12.20 -7.50
N ILE A 111 14.00 13.31 -7.59
CA ILE A 111 12.55 13.31 -7.46
C ILE A 111 11.93 13.62 -8.82
N HIS A 112 11.16 12.66 -9.34
CA HIS A 112 10.39 12.75 -10.56
C HIS A 112 8.91 12.93 -10.27
N ARG A 113 8.19 13.65 -11.12
CA ARG A 113 6.76 13.92 -10.98
C ARG A 113 6.05 13.58 -12.27
N TYR A 114 5.00 12.78 -12.16
CA TYR A 114 4.19 12.40 -13.31
C TYR A 114 2.77 12.06 -12.88
N THR A 115 1.91 11.90 -13.86
CA THR A 115 0.55 11.39 -13.67
C THR A 115 0.50 10.00 -14.27
N LEU A 116 -0.04 9.06 -13.52
CA LEU A 116 -0.27 7.68 -13.94
C LEU A 116 -1.77 7.45 -14.12
N THR A 117 -2.13 6.84 -15.24
CA THR A 117 -3.49 6.35 -15.46
C THR A 117 -3.48 4.82 -15.53
N PRO A 118 -4.60 4.13 -15.25
CA PRO A 118 -4.67 2.68 -15.37
C PRO A 118 -4.26 2.20 -16.77
N GLU A 119 -4.62 2.95 -17.79
CA GLU A 119 -4.35 2.64 -19.21
C GLU A 119 -2.84 2.61 -19.52
N ASP A 120 -2.03 3.41 -18.83
CA ASP A 120 -0.56 3.46 -19.02
C ASP A 120 0.11 2.12 -18.69
N VAL A 121 -0.51 1.34 -17.82
CA VAL A 121 -0.03 0.01 -17.39
C VAL A 121 -0.86 -1.15 -17.94
N GLY A 122 -1.80 -0.86 -18.86
CA GLY A 122 -2.59 -1.87 -19.55
C GLY A 122 -3.85 -2.33 -18.82
N ILE A 123 -4.31 -1.59 -17.81
CA ILE A 123 -5.59 -1.82 -17.13
C ILE A 123 -6.63 -0.84 -17.66
N GLU A 124 -7.84 -1.32 -17.96
CA GLU A 124 -8.94 -0.45 -18.35
C GLU A 124 -9.45 0.35 -17.14
N ARG A 125 -9.81 1.61 -17.38
CA ARG A 125 -10.42 2.46 -16.35
C ARG A 125 -11.77 1.90 -15.92
N GLN A 126 -11.98 1.83 -14.60
CA GLN A 126 -13.16 1.19 -14.01
C GLN A 126 -13.70 2.02 -12.84
N SER A 127 -14.99 1.85 -12.54
CA SER A 127 -15.60 2.47 -11.37
C SER A 127 -15.17 1.78 -10.08
N LEU A 128 -14.93 2.58 -9.03
CA LEU A 128 -14.68 2.07 -7.68
C LEU A 128 -15.96 1.64 -6.93
N ALA A 129 -17.14 1.83 -7.52
CA ALA A 129 -18.42 1.47 -6.86
C ALA A 129 -18.49 0.00 -6.44
N PRO A 130 -18.01 -0.99 -7.23
CA PRO A 130 -18.01 -2.39 -6.84
C PRO A 130 -17.07 -2.73 -5.67
N LEU A 131 -16.13 -1.84 -5.32
CA LEU A 131 -15.17 -2.04 -4.24
C LEU A 131 -15.70 -1.58 -2.88
N LYS A 132 -16.86 -0.92 -2.86
CA LYS A 132 -17.49 -0.45 -1.61
C LYS A 132 -18.13 -1.61 -0.88
N VAL A 133 -17.69 -1.86 0.35
CA VAL A 133 -18.22 -2.89 1.23
C VAL A 133 -18.81 -2.28 2.49
N LYS A 134 -19.70 -2.99 3.18
CA LYS A 134 -20.37 -2.52 4.39
C LYS A 134 -19.99 -3.33 5.62
N THR A 135 -19.58 -4.57 5.46
CA THR A 135 -19.24 -5.49 6.55
C THR A 135 -17.83 -6.05 6.40
N ALA A 136 -17.28 -6.57 7.47
CA ALA A 136 -15.97 -7.25 7.45
C ALA A 136 -16.02 -8.51 6.58
N GLU A 137 -17.14 -9.23 6.60
CA GLU A 137 -17.35 -10.44 5.78
C GLU A 137 -17.39 -10.11 4.29
N ASP A 138 -18.03 -8.99 3.92
CA ASP A 138 -18.01 -8.50 2.52
C ASP A 138 -16.59 -8.11 2.11
N SER A 139 -15.85 -7.47 3.02
CA SER A 139 -14.46 -7.09 2.79
C SER A 139 -13.59 -8.33 2.57
N LEU A 140 -13.70 -9.34 3.42
CA LEU A 140 -12.93 -10.59 3.29
C LEU A 140 -13.22 -11.27 1.94
N ARG A 141 -14.50 -11.41 1.57
CA ARG A 141 -14.87 -11.97 0.26
C ARG A 141 -14.27 -11.18 -0.91
N LEU A 142 -14.20 -9.86 -0.78
CA LEU A 142 -13.61 -9.02 -1.82
C LEU A 142 -12.09 -9.20 -1.91
N VAL A 143 -11.42 -9.33 -0.76
CA VAL A 143 -9.98 -9.64 -0.70
C VAL A 143 -9.69 -11.00 -1.33
N GLU A 144 -10.45 -12.04 -1.02
CA GLU A 144 -10.30 -13.36 -1.62
C GLU A 144 -10.45 -13.33 -3.14
N LYS A 145 -11.45 -12.61 -3.68
CA LYS A 145 -11.62 -12.37 -5.11
C LYS A 145 -10.44 -11.63 -5.72
N ALA A 146 -9.99 -10.57 -5.06
CA ALA A 146 -8.83 -9.79 -5.51
C ALA A 146 -7.59 -10.67 -5.65
N LEU A 147 -7.29 -11.47 -4.63
CA LEU A 147 -6.14 -12.37 -4.61
C LEU A 147 -6.29 -13.59 -5.55
N SER A 148 -7.51 -13.84 -6.05
CA SER A 148 -7.80 -14.88 -7.05
C SER A 148 -7.85 -14.36 -8.48
N GLY A 149 -7.57 -13.08 -8.72
CA GLY A 149 -7.58 -12.48 -10.05
C GLY A 149 -8.99 -12.17 -10.59
N GLU A 150 -9.98 -11.94 -9.72
CA GLU A 150 -11.37 -11.78 -10.11
C GLU A 150 -11.88 -10.32 -10.01
N GLY A 151 -12.19 -9.72 -11.17
CA GLY A 151 -12.91 -8.45 -11.31
C GLY A 151 -12.14 -7.21 -10.84
N PRO A 152 -12.83 -6.05 -10.66
CA PRO A 152 -12.19 -4.78 -10.34
C PRO A 152 -11.35 -4.79 -9.05
N ALA A 153 -11.65 -5.68 -8.11
CA ALA A 153 -10.85 -5.85 -6.91
C ALA A 153 -9.47 -6.43 -7.21
N ALA A 154 -9.37 -7.34 -8.18
CA ALA A 154 -8.08 -7.86 -8.63
C ALA A 154 -7.29 -6.77 -9.37
N ASP A 155 -7.94 -5.99 -10.23
CA ASP A 155 -7.27 -4.96 -11.01
C ASP A 155 -6.67 -3.86 -10.13
N ILE A 156 -7.38 -3.36 -9.10
CA ILE A 156 -6.82 -2.35 -8.21
C ILE A 156 -5.67 -2.92 -7.36
N VAL A 157 -5.78 -4.17 -6.92
CA VAL A 157 -4.71 -4.84 -6.19
C VAL A 157 -3.50 -5.07 -7.08
N ALA A 158 -3.69 -5.52 -8.33
CA ALA A 158 -2.60 -5.68 -9.29
C ALA A 158 -1.90 -4.35 -9.60
N LEU A 159 -2.67 -3.27 -9.75
CA LEU A 159 -2.15 -1.93 -10.02
C LEU A 159 -1.23 -1.44 -8.88
N ASN A 160 -1.71 -1.52 -7.65
CA ASN A 160 -0.94 -1.06 -6.48
C ASN A 160 0.19 -2.04 -6.09
N ALA A 161 -0.03 -3.35 -6.19
CA ALA A 161 1.02 -4.34 -5.99
C ALA A 161 2.12 -4.22 -7.05
N GLY A 162 1.76 -3.97 -8.31
CA GLY A 162 2.71 -3.72 -9.38
C GLY A 162 3.57 -2.49 -9.13
N ALA A 163 2.98 -1.41 -8.64
CA ALA A 163 3.71 -0.23 -8.23
C ALA A 163 4.65 -0.50 -7.03
N ALA A 164 4.22 -1.34 -6.09
CA ALA A 164 5.07 -1.76 -4.98
C ALA A 164 6.25 -2.64 -5.45
N LEU A 165 6.03 -3.54 -6.41
CA LEU A 165 7.10 -4.35 -7.02
C LEU A 165 8.12 -3.47 -7.76
N TYR A 166 7.65 -2.44 -8.47
CA TYR A 166 8.53 -1.47 -9.10
C TYR A 166 9.31 -0.66 -8.06
N ALA A 167 8.65 -0.15 -7.02
CA ALA A 167 9.31 0.54 -5.93
C ALA A 167 10.33 -0.34 -5.18
N ALA A 168 10.10 -1.66 -5.14
CA ALA A 168 11.02 -2.62 -4.54
C ALA A 168 12.20 -3.00 -5.45
N ASP A 169 12.30 -2.43 -6.65
CA ASP A 169 13.29 -2.76 -7.69
C ASP A 169 13.23 -4.26 -8.12
N VAL A 170 12.04 -4.88 -8.00
CA VAL A 170 11.77 -6.25 -8.46
C VAL A 170 11.31 -6.24 -9.92
N ALA A 171 10.65 -5.18 -10.34
CA ALA A 171 10.25 -4.94 -11.72
C ALA A 171 10.98 -3.71 -12.28
N ASP A 172 11.32 -3.72 -13.56
CA ASP A 172 12.03 -2.62 -14.23
C ASP A 172 11.10 -1.45 -14.61
N SER A 173 9.77 -1.68 -14.57
CA SER A 173 8.75 -0.67 -14.87
C SER A 173 7.45 -0.92 -14.12
N LEU A 174 6.61 0.13 -13.98
CA LEU A 174 5.26 0.01 -13.42
C LEU A 174 4.41 -1.04 -14.17
N LYS A 175 4.49 -1.03 -15.51
CA LYS A 175 3.76 -1.98 -16.35
C LYS A 175 4.19 -3.43 -16.12
N GLU A 176 5.48 -3.67 -16.04
CA GLU A 176 6.02 -5.00 -15.74
C GLU A 176 5.59 -5.46 -14.35
N GLY A 177 5.68 -4.58 -13.34
CA GLY A 177 5.21 -4.88 -11.99
C GLY A 177 3.73 -5.27 -11.95
N VAL A 178 2.88 -4.59 -12.72
CA VAL A 178 1.46 -4.94 -12.84
C VAL A 178 1.27 -6.33 -13.47
N LEU A 179 2.00 -6.65 -14.53
CA LEU A 179 1.95 -7.97 -15.16
C LEU A 179 2.39 -9.08 -14.18
N MET A 180 3.45 -8.85 -13.41
CA MET A 180 3.91 -9.78 -12.37
C MET A 180 2.85 -9.98 -11.27
N ALA A 181 2.18 -8.91 -10.84
CA ALA A 181 1.11 -8.98 -9.85
C ALA A 181 -0.11 -9.76 -10.38
N GLN A 182 -0.50 -9.54 -11.64
CA GLN A 182 -1.58 -10.28 -12.30
C GLN A 182 -1.23 -11.78 -12.45
N ASP A 183 0.02 -12.10 -12.79
CA ASP A 183 0.48 -13.50 -12.85
C ASP A 183 0.41 -14.18 -11.49
N ALA A 184 0.87 -13.52 -10.42
CA ALA A 184 0.77 -14.03 -9.07
C ALA A 184 -0.69 -14.28 -8.62
N GLN A 185 -1.63 -13.43 -9.01
CA GLN A 185 -3.06 -13.64 -8.77
C GLN A 185 -3.57 -14.84 -9.59
N GLY A 186 -3.22 -14.96 -10.86
CA GLY A 186 -3.63 -16.05 -11.75
C GLY A 186 -3.16 -17.42 -11.26
N THR A 187 -1.98 -17.50 -10.65
CA THR A 187 -1.45 -18.73 -10.03
C THR A 187 -2.00 -18.99 -8.63
N ARG A 188 -2.78 -18.08 -8.04
CA ARG A 188 -3.31 -18.10 -6.67
C ARG A 188 -2.24 -18.13 -5.56
N LEU A 189 -0.99 -17.88 -5.87
CA LEU A 189 0.09 -17.84 -4.88
C LEU A 189 -0.15 -16.80 -3.78
N ALA A 190 -0.70 -15.63 -4.15
CA ALA A 190 -1.04 -14.58 -3.20
C ALA A 190 -2.11 -15.03 -2.19
N LEU A 191 -3.17 -15.72 -2.67
CA LEU A 191 -4.22 -16.27 -1.80
C LEU A 191 -3.69 -17.36 -0.87
N GLU A 192 -2.84 -18.26 -1.37
CA GLU A 192 -2.20 -19.28 -0.55
C GLU A 192 -1.31 -18.67 0.53
N LYS A 193 -0.55 -17.63 0.19
CA LYS A 193 0.27 -16.88 1.14
C LYS A 193 -0.55 -16.25 2.26
N MET A 194 -1.69 -15.63 1.92
CA MET A 194 -2.62 -15.07 2.90
C MET A 194 -3.10 -16.15 3.89
N LYS A 195 -3.53 -17.32 3.41
CA LYS A 195 -3.98 -18.43 4.25
C LYS A 195 -2.88 -18.97 5.17
N VAL A 196 -1.63 -19.02 4.71
CA VAL A 196 -0.50 -19.40 5.55
C VAL A 196 -0.25 -18.38 6.65
N SER A 197 -0.34 -17.06 6.33
CA SER A 197 -0.17 -16.00 7.34
C SER A 197 -1.27 -16.02 8.42
N GLU A 198 -2.51 -16.35 8.07
CA GLU A 198 -3.60 -16.54 9.02
C GLU A 198 -3.30 -17.69 10.01
N ASN A 199 -2.79 -18.81 9.52
CA ASN A 199 -2.44 -19.94 10.36
C ASN A 199 -1.28 -19.64 11.33
N ILE A 200 -0.27 -18.89 10.90
CA ILE A 200 0.83 -18.45 11.75
C ILE A 200 0.32 -17.46 12.83
N THR A 201 -0.61 -16.60 12.47
CA THR A 201 -1.22 -15.65 13.43
C THR A 201 -1.97 -16.38 14.56
N VAL A 202 -2.51 -17.55 14.32
CA VAL A 202 -3.20 -18.39 15.34
C VAL A 202 -2.21 -19.16 16.23
N ILE A 203 -1.03 -19.43 15.74
CA ILE A 203 0.00 -20.24 16.45
C ILE A 203 0.96 -19.33 17.26
N CYS A 204 1.10 -18.07 16.89
CA CYS A 204 1.90 -17.06 17.58
C CYS A 204 1.09 -16.26 18.58
#